data_201f665878cbaa113717da9a1d7a3efd
#
_entry.id   201f665878cbaa113717da9a1d7a3efd
#
_cell.length_a   1.000
_cell.length_b   1.000
_cell.length_c   1.000
_cell.angle_alpha   90.00
_cell.angle_beta   90.00
_cell.angle_gamma   90.00
#
_symmetry.space_group_name_H-M   'P 1'
#
loop_
_entity.id
_entity.type
_entity.pdbx_description
1 polymer ?
#
loop_
_entity_poly.entity_id
_entity_poly.type
_entity_poly.pdbx_seq_one_letter_code
_entity_poly.pdbx_strand_id
1 'polypeptide(L)'
;SLFNAGVRPAINAGISVSRVGSAAQTKLVKGLSGGIRTDLAQYRELAAFAQFASDLDAATKKQLDRGARVTELLKQAQYSPLPISLMAASIFAVNKGFLDEVDVKKVLDFEHGLHTHLKTSHAALLKKLDDSKQLDKESEAELTTAIEAFKKSFA
;
A
#
# COMPACT_ATOMS: atom_id res chain seq x y z
N SER A 1 -2.02 20.84 9.01
CA SER A 1 -1.31 20.37 7.81
C SER A 1 -1.08 18.85 7.89
N LEU A 2 -0.91 18.20 6.75
CA LEU A 2 -0.61 16.76 6.67
C LEU A 2 0.65 16.39 7.47
N PHE A 3 1.68 17.23 7.41
CA PHE A 3 2.92 17.02 8.16
C PHE A 3 2.67 16.97 9.68
N ASN A 4 1.88 17.88 10.21
CA ASN A 4 1.55 17.92 11.64
C ASN A 4 0.64 16.75 12.05
N ALA A 5 -0.17 16.24 11.11
CA ALA A 5 -0.97 15.04 11.30
C ALA A 5 -0.15 13.72 11.16
N GLY A 6 1.18 13.81 11.04
CA GLY A 6 2.05 12.64 10.96
C GLY A 6 2.14 11.99 9.57
N VAL A 7 1.53 12.58 8.53
CA VAL A 7 1.65 12.10 7.16
C VAL A 7 2.96 12.62 6.57
N ARG A 8 3.93 11.74 6.40
CA ARG A 8 5.26 12.07 5.88
C ARG A 8 5.68 11.04 4.84
N PRO A 9 5.99 11.44 3.59
CA PRO A 9 5.99 12.83 3.08
C PRO A 9 4.58 13.46 3.09
N ALA A 10 4.51 14.78 3.26
CA ALA A 10 3.25 15.53 3.37
C ALA A 10 2.59 15.75 1.99
N ILE A 11 2.37 14.66 1.26
CA ILE A 11 1.78 14.66 -0.08
C ILE A 11 0.31 14.28 0.00
N ASN A 12 -0.54 15.09 -0.61
CA ASN A 12 -1.94 14.76 -0.81
C ASN A 12 -2.09 14.01 -2.15
N ALA A 13 -2.00 12.67 -2.11
CA ALA A 13 -2.09 11.85 -3.31
C ALA A 13 -3.45 11.98 -4.03
N GLY A 14 -4.54 12.26 -3.32
CA GLY A 14 -5.88 12.41 -3.90
C GLY A 14 -6.01 13.62 -4.83
N ILE A 15 -5.30 14.71 -4.55
CA ILE A 15 -5.33 15.95 -5.34
C ILE A 15 -4.01 16.24 -6.05
N SER A 16 -2.99 15.41 -5.86
CA SER A 16 -1.70 15.59 -6.53
C SER A 16 -1.85 15.34 -8.04
N VAL A 17 -1.33 16.24 -8.86
CA VAL A 17 -1.37 16.16 -10.31
C VAL A 17 0.05 16.16 -10.87
N SER A 18 0.34 15.23 -11.76
CA SER A 18 1.59 15.18 -12.50
C SER A 18 1.30 15.27 -13.99
N ARG A 19 2.05 16.10 -14.71
CA ARG A 19 1.92 16.25 -16.17
C ARG A 19 2.24 14.95 -16.90
N VAL A 20 3.30 14.27 -16.53
CA VAL A 20 3.71 12.98 -17.10
C VAL A 20 2.97 11.82 -16.43
N GLY A 21 2.85 11.88 -15.10
CA GLY A 21 2.06 10.98 -14.28
C GLY A 21 2.36 9.51 -14.52
N SER A 22 1.32 8.75 -14.76
CA SER A 22 1.42 7.29 -14.93
C SER A 22 2.22 6.83 -16.15
N ALA A 23 2.48 7.72 -17.13
CA ALA A 23 3.33 7.39 -18.26
C ALA A 23 4.81 7.19 -17.88
N ALA A 24 5.25 7.81 -16.78
CA ALA A 24 6.60 7.63 -16.24
C ALA A 24 6.75 6.40 -15.35
N GLN A 25 5.66 5.79 -14.93
CA GLN A 25 5.68 4.61 -14.06
C GLN A 25 6.03 3.34 -14.84
N THR A 26 6.71 2.41 -14.17
CA THR A 26 6.87 1.05 -14.69
C THR A 26 5.50 0.36 -14.80
N LYS A 27 5.37 -0.64 -15.67
CA LYS A 27 4.12 -1.41 -15.80
C LYS A 27 3.70 -2.04 -14.47
N LEU A 28 4.67 -2.49 -13.68
CA LEU A 28 4.45 -3.06 -12.34
C LEU A 28 3.76 -2.07 -11.41
N VAL A 29 4.36 -0.90 -11.21
CA VAL A 29 3.80 0.12 -10.30
C VAL A 29 2.49 0.69 -10.84
N LYS A 30 2.41 0.97 -12.15
CA LYS A 30 1.20 1.51 -12.78
C LYS A 30 0.00 0.57 -12.62
N GLY A 31 0.22 -0.74 -12.79
CA GLY A 31 -0.85 -1.73 -12.65
C GLY A 31 -1.39 -1.83 -11.23
N LEU A 32 -0.53 -1.63 -10.22
CA LEU A 32 -0.89 -1.75 -8.81
C LEU A 32 -1.41 -0.44 -8.20
N SER A 33 -0.88 0.70 -8.61
CA SER A 33 -1.18 2.00 -7.98
C SER A 33 -2.40 2.73 -8.57
N GLY A 34 -2.98 2.22 -9.65
CA GLY A 34 -4.03 2.91 -10.41
C GLY A 34 -5.26 3.31 -9.58
N GLY A 35 -5.67 2.49 -8.62
CA GLY A 35 -6.81 2.75 -7.75
C GLY A 35 -6.52 3.62 -6.53
N ILE A 36 -5.27 3.68 -6.08
CA ILE A 36 -4.90 4.30 -4.79
C ILE A 36 -5.32 5.78 -4.71
N ARG A 37 -5.15 6.52 -5.80
CA ARG A 37 -5.52 7.93 -5.83
C ARG A 37 -7.02 8.14 -5.58
N THR A 38 -7.85 7.34 -6.24
CA THR A 38 -9.31 7.37 -6.08
C THR A 38 -9.71 6.92 -4.68
N ASP A 39 -9.13 5.84 -4.18
CA ASP A 39 -9.38 5.33 -2.84
C ASP A 39 -9.04 6.35 -1.75
N LEU A 40 -7.92 7.07 -1.89
CA LEU A 40 -7.52 8.10 -0.95
C LEU A 40 -8.38 9.37 -1.02
N ALA A 41 -8.86 9.74 -2.21
CA ALA A 41 -9.80 10.85 -2.36
C ALA A 41 -11.11 10.52 -1.66
N GLN A 42 -11.68 9.35 -1.94
CA GLN A 42 -12.91 8.86 -1.29
C GLN A 42 -12.74 8.72 0.23
N TYR A 43 -11.63 8.16 0.68
CA TYR A 43 -11.33 8.06 2.12
C TYR A 43 -11.40 9.40 2.83
N ARG A 44 -10.85 10.45 2.24
CA ARG A 44 -10.85 11.80 2.84
C ARG A 44 -12.24 12.41 2.92
N GLU A 45 -13.04 12.24 1.87
CA GLU A 45 -14.44 12.68 1.86
C GLU A 45 -15.24 11.94 2.94
N LEU A 46 -15.11 10.62 3.00
CA LEU A 46 -15.78 9.79 3.99
C LEU A 46 -15.28 10.08 5.41
N ALA A 47 -13.97 10.28 5.62
CA ALA A 47 -13.42 10.61 6.93
C ALA A 47 -13.91 11.95 7.46
N ALA A 48 -14.07 12.95 6.60
CA ALA A 48 -14.67 14.24 6.97
C ALA A 48 -16.15 14.07 7.36
N PHE A 49 -16.90 13.28 6.62
CA PHE A 49 -18.31 12.99 6.90
C PHE A 49 -18.49 12.15 8.18
N ALA A 50 -17.62 11.17 8.40
CA ALA A 50 -17.68 10.25 9.55
C ALA A 50 -17.53 10.96 10.90
N GLN A 51 -16.95 12.17 10.94
CA GLN A 51 -16.88 12.98 12.16
C GLN A 51 -18.26 13.45 12.64
N PHE A 52 -19.26 13.48 11.78
CA PHE A 52 -20.59 13.97 12.06
C PHE A 52 -21.66 12.86 12.07
N ALA A 53 -21.33 11.68 11.60
CA ALA A 53 -22.26 10.55 11.52
C ALA A 53 -22.18 9.67 12.76
N SER A 54 -23.33 9.44 13.42
CA SER A 54 -23.42 8.56 14.58
C SER A 54 -23.35 7.06 14.22
N ASP A 55 -23.88 6.70 13.01
CA ASP A 55 -23.90 5.33 12.52
C ASP A 55 -23.40 5.27 11.07
N LEU A 56 -22.37 4.48 10.85
CA LEU A 56 -21.83 4.18 9.52
C LEU A 56 -22.21 2.77 9.13
N ASP A 57 -22.68 2.58 7.89
CA ASP A 57 -22.90 1.26 7.33
C ASP A 57 -21.57 0.49 7.19
N ALA A 58 -21.69 -0.85 7.10
CA ALA A 58 -20.53 -1.74 7.06
C ALA A 58 -19.60 -1.49 5.86
N ALA A 59 -20.15 -1.08 4.71
CA ALA A 59 -19.38 -0.81 3.50
C ALA A 59 -18.54 0.46 3.66
N THR A 60 -19.15 1.54 4.17
CA THR A 60 -18.48 2.80 4.47
C THR A 60 -17.38 2.61 5.52
N LYS A 61 -17.66 1.83 6.58
CA LYS A 61 -16.66 1.50 7.60
C LYS A 61 -15.47 0.74 7.01
N LYS A 62 -15.70 -0.26 6.17
CA LYS A 62 -14.64 -1.00 5.49
C LYS A 62 -13.80 -0.11 4.59
N GLN A 63 -14.40 0.84 3.91
CA GLN A 63 -13.72 1.79 3.05
C GLN A 63 -12.84 2.77 3.85
N LEU A 64 -13.32 3.23 5.00
CA LEU A 64 -12.55 4.05 5.95
C LEU A 64 -11.36 3.28 6.52
N ASP A 65 -11.58 2.05 6.96
CA ASP A 65 -10.54 1.19 7.51
C ASP A 65 -9.44 0.91 6.48
N ARG A 66 -9.82 0.64 5.23
CA ARG A 66 -8.86 0.44 4.14
C ARG A 66 -8.08 1.71 3.82
N GLY A 67 -8.77 2.86 3.70
CA GLY A 67 -8.13 4.14 3.43
C GLY A 67 -7.15 4.59 4.52
N ALA A 68 -7.46 4.29 5.78
CA ALA A 68 -6.56 4.52 6.90
C ALA A 68 -5.27 3.70 6.76
N ARG A 69 -5.38 2.41 6.41
CA ARG A 69 -4.23 1.52 6.20
C ARG A 69 -3.38 1.93 4.99
N VAL A 70 -4.01 2.32 3.89
CA VAL A 70 -3.30 2.85 2.72
C VAL A 70 -2.55 4.14 3.09
N THR A 71 -3.17 5.03 3.85
CA THR A 71 -2.53 6.28 4.31
C THR A 71 -1.31 5.99 5.18
N GLU A 72 -1.41 5.01 6.07
CA GLU A 72 -0.31 4.60 6.95
C GLU A 72 0.82 3.95 6.14
N LEU A 73 0.48 3.05 5.22
CA LEU A 73 1.43 2.35 4.35
C LEU A 73 2.25 3.30 3.46
N LEU A 74 1.67 4.41 3.04
CA LEU A 74 2.35 5.40 2.20
C LEU A 74 3.28 6.35 2.98
N LYS A 75 3.36 6.23 4.29
CA LYS A 75 4.36 6.95 5.08
C LYS A 75 5.74 6.34 4.83
N GLN A 76 6.72 7.20 4.67
CA GLN A 76 8.09 6.80 4.38
C GLN A 76 9.07 7.70 5.11
N ALA A 77 10.08 7.11 5.72
CA ALA A 77 11.14 7.88 6.38
C ALA A 77 11.97 8.67 5.35
N GLN A 78 12.51 9.79 5.79
CA GLN A 78 13.41 10.60 4.97
C GLN A 78 14.67 9.81 4.62
N TYR A 79 15.16 9.97 3.40
CA TYR A 79 16.35 9.27 2.87
C TYR A 79 16.25 7.73 2.86
N SER A 80 15.03 7.19 2.79
CA SER A 80 14.78 5.74 2.80
C SER A 80 14.06 5.29 1.53
N PRO A 81 14.70 5.37 0.34
CA PRO A 81 14.09 4.92 -0.91
C PRO A 81 13.90 3.39 -0.89
N LEU A 82 12.81 2.93 -1.50
CA LEU A 82 12.50 1.51 -1.66
C LEU A 82 12.77 1.06 -3.10
N PRO A 83 13.30 -0.16 -3.32
CA PRO A 83 13.30 -0.80 -4.62
C PRO A 83 11.87 -0.96 -5.16
N ILE A 84 11.73 -0.97 -6.49
CA ILE A 84 10.43 -1.07 -7.16
C ILE A 84 9.69 -2.35 -6.75
N SER A 85 10.40 -3.47 -6.61
CA SER A 85 9.83 -4.75 -6.18
C SER A 85 9.21 -4.68 -4.79
N LEU A 86 9.85 -4.00 -3.83
CA LEU A 86 9.33 -3.84 -2.47
C LEU A 86 8.15 -2.86 -2.43
N MET A 87 8.21 -1.75 -3.18
CA MET A 87 7.05 -0.86 -3.32
C MET A 87 5.85 -1.61 -3.89
N ALA A 88 6.07 -2.42 -4.92
CA ALA A 88 5.03 -3.23 -5.53
C ALA A 88 4.46 -4.25 -4.55
N ALA A 89 5.29 -4.92 -3.75
CA ALA A 89 4.84 -5.87 -2.74
C ALA A 89 3.95 -5.22 -1.67
N SER A 90 4.30 -4.03 -1.18
CA SER A 90 3.50 -3.27 -0.23
C SER A 90 2.14 -2.89 -0.81
N ILE A 91 2.11 -2.33 -2.03
CA ILE A 91 0.87 -1.94 -2.70
C ILE A 91 0.01 -3.17 -3.03
N PHE A 92 0.62 -4.25 -3.50
CA PHE A 92 -0.06 -5.51 -3.76
C PHE A 92 -0.73 -6.06 -2.50
N ALA A 93 -0.02 -6.06 -1.37
CA ALA A 93 -0.54 -6.56 -0.10
C ALA A 93 -1.80 -5.79 0.34
N VAL A 94 -1.80 -4.47 0.27
CA VAL A 94 -2.97 -3.66 0.65
C VAL A 94 -4.11 -3.83 -0.35
N ASN A 95 -3.82 -3.89 -1.66
CA ASN A 95 -4.84 -4.05 -2.69
C ASN A 95 -5.57 -5.40 -2.61
N LYS A 96 -4.85 -6.46 -2.27
CA LYS A 96 -5.41 -7.82 -2.10
C LYS A 96 -6.07 -8.04 -0.73
N GLY A 97 -6.08 -7.03 0.15
CA GLY A 97 -6.74 -7.12 1.44
C GLY A 97 -5.93 -7.83 2.53
N PHE A 98 -4.65 -8.11 2.32
CA PHE A 98 -3.81 -8.76 3.33
C PHE A 98 -3.64 -7.95 4.61
N LEU A 99 -3.85 -6.63 4.54
CA LEU A 99 -3.78 -5.74 5.68
C LEU A 99 -5.13 -5.48 6.36
N ASP A 100 -6.25 -6.01 5.84
CA ASP A 100 -7.59 -5.68 6.34
C ASP A 100 -7.79 -6.02 7.82
N GLU A 101 -7.09 -7.04 8.34
CA GLU A 101 -7.13 -7.46 9.75
C GLU A 101 -5.95 -6.90 10.58
N VAL A 102 -5.00 -6.23 9.95
CA VAL A 102 -3.85 -5.62 10.63
C VAL A 102 -4.28 -4.32 11.29
N ASP A 103 -3.94 -4.12 12.57
CA ASP A 103 -4.14 -2.84 13.24
C ASP A 103 -3.41 -1.74 12.49
N VAL A 104 -4.07 -0.57 12.30
CA VAL A 104 -3.48 0.58 11.59
C VAL A 104 -2.11 0.97 12.17
N LYS A 105 -1.94 0.88 13.50
CA LYS A 105 -0.67 1.17 14.17
C LYS A 105 0.45 0.18 13.85
N LYS A 106 0.10 -1.04 13.42
CA LYS A 106 1.03 -2.11 13.06
C LYS A 106 1.30 -2.21 11.56
N VAL A 107 0.70 -1.35 10.73
CA VAL A 107 0.84 -1.42 9.26
C VAL A 107 2.29 -1.28 8.82
N LEU A 108 3.04 -0.34 9.39
CA LEU A 108 4.47 -0.17 9.05
C LEU A 108 5.34 -1.32 9.57
N ASP A 109 5.02 -1.89 10.72
CA ASP A 109 5.70 -3.07 11.24
C ASP A 109 5.45 -4.29 10.34
N PHE A 110 4.20 -4.45 9.86
CA PHE A 110 3.86 -5.46 8.86
C PHE A 110 4.66 -5.26 7.57
N GLU A 111 4.73 -4.04 7.04
CA GLU A 111 5.50 -3.74 5.84
C GLU A 111 6.98 -4.08 6.01
N HIS A 112 7.60 -3.63 7.10
CA HIS A 112 9.01 -3.91 7.37
C HIS A 112 9.30 -5.41 7.52
N GLY A 113 8.43 -6.12 8.23
CA GLY A 113 8.52 -7.57 8.38
C GLY A 113 8.35 -8.29 7.05
N LEU A 114 7.36 -7.90 6.24
CA LEU A 114 7.14 -8.44 4.90
C LEU A 114 8.36 -8.22 3.99
N HIS A 115 8.91 -7.00 3.98
CA HIS A 115 10.11 -6.70 3.19
C HIS A 115 11.30 -7.58 3.61
N THR A 116 11.50 -7.78 4.91
CA THR A 116 12.56 -8.65 5.43
C THR A 116 12.32 -10.10 5.01
N HIS A 117 11.10 -10.61 5.13
CA HIS A 117 10.72 -11.95 4.70
C HIS A 117 10.98 -12.16 3.20
N LEU A 118 10.56 -11.22 2.36
CA LEU A 118 10.77 -11.30 0.92
C LEU A 118 12.26 -11.26 0.55
N LYS A 119 13.06 -10.40 1.18
CA LYS A 119 14.50 -10.32 0.95
C LYS A 119 15.25 -11.60 1.33
N THR A 120 14.83 -12.26 2.40
CA THR A 120 15.50 -13.47 2.90
C THR A 120 15.04 -14.74 2.21
N SER A 121 13.76 -14.89 1.94
CA SER A 121 13.17 -16.13 1.44
C SER A 121 12.76 -16.11 -0.03
N HIS A 122 12.59 -14.92 -0.61
CA HIS A 122 12.09 -14.72 -1.98
C HIS A 122 12.93 -13.72 -2.79
N ALA A 123 14.25 -13.72 -2.57
CA ALA A 123 15.16 -12.80 -3.26
C ALA A 123 15.12 -12.93 -4.79
N ALA A 124 14.93 -14.13 -5.31
CA ALA A 124 14.81 -14.38 -6.74
C ALA A 124 13.55 -13.75 -7.34
N LEU A 125 12.41 -13.78 -6.62
CA LEU A 125 11.19 -13.10 -7.02
C LEU A 125 11.38 -11.59 -7.06
N LEU A 126 11.99 -11.00 -6.02
CA LEU A 126 12.28 -9.56 -6.00
C LEU A 126 13.15 -9.15 -7.16
N LYS A 127 14.21 -9.92 -7.44
CA LYS A 127 15.08 -9.67 -8.59
C LYS A 127 14.31 -9.75 -9.91
N LYS A 128 13.46 -10.76 -10.10
CA LYS A 128 12.62 -10.90 -11.30
C LYS A 128 11.70 -9.69 -11.49
N LEU A 129 11.08 -9.19 -10.41
CA LEU A 129 10.23 -8.00 -10.45
C LEU A 129 11.01 -6.72 -10.76
N ASP A 130 12.20 -6.54 -10.18
CA ASP A 130 13.05 -5.38 -10.43
C ASP A 130 13.61 -5.35 -11.87
N ASP A 131 13.93 -6.51 -12.43
CA ASP A 131 14.46 -6.64 -13.79
C ASP A 131 13.34 -6.50 -14.85
N SER A 132 12.24 -7.24 -14.70
CA SER A 132 11.14 -7.26 -15.66
C SER A 132 10.24 -6.03 -15.59
N LYS A 133 10.12 -5.43 -14.40
CA LYS A 133 9.22 -4.30 -14.09
C LYS A 133 7.75 -4.58 -14.46
N GLN A 134 7.36 -5.85 -14.37
CA GLN A 134 6.03 -6.35 -14.66
C GLN A 134 5.63 -7.41 -13.62
N LEU A 135 4.32 -7.58 -13.42
CA LEU A 135 3.75 -8.64 -12.60
C LEU A 135 3.04 -9.64 -13.54
N ASP A 136 3.73 -10.73 -13.89
CA ASP A 136 3.11 -11.85 -14.59
C ASP A 136 2.32 -12.73 -13.62
N LYS A 137 1.50 -13.64 -14.16
CA LYS A 137 0.64 -14.53 -13.35
C LYS A 137 1.43 -15.42 -12.39
N GLU A 138 2.62 -15.85 -12.79
CA GLU A 138 3.49 -16.70 -11.97
C GLU A 138 4.03 -15.90 -10.78
N SER A 139 4.58 -14.71 -11.04
CA SER A 139 5.07 -13.80 -10.00
C SER A 139 3.95 -13.32 -9.05
N GLU A 140 2.74 -13.12 -9.58
CA GLU A 140 1.56 -12.79 -8.76
C GLU A 140 1.21 -13.92 -7.81
N ALA A 141 1.20 -15.17 -8.29
CA ALA A 141 0.92 -16.34 -7.47
C ALA A 141 2.01 -16.56 -6.41
N GLU A 142 3.28 -16.42 -6.78
CA GLU A 142 4.40 -16.55 -5.86
C GLU A 142 4.37 -15.46 -4.78
N LEU A 143 4.12 -14.21 -5.17
CA LEU A 143 3.99 -13.09 -4.23
C LEU A 143 2.81 -13.28 -3.27
N THR A 144 1.69 -13.76 -3.76
CA THR A 144 0.52 -14.10 -2.94
C THR A 144 0.88 -15.13 -1.88
N THR A 145 1.49 -16.24 -2.29
CA THR A 145 1.91 -17.32 -1.38
C THR A 145 2.92 -16.82 -0.33
N ALA A 146 3.87 -15.99 -0.76
CA ALA A 146 4.88 -15.41 0.14
C ALA A 146 4.24 -14.51 1.22
N ILE A 147 3.28 -13.66 0.82
CA ILE A 147 2.59 -12.76 1.76
C ILE A 147 1.69 -13.56 2.71
N GLU A 148 0.98 -14.59 2.22
CA GLU A 148 0.16 -15.47 3.06
C GLU A 148 1.01 -16.20 4.11
N ALA A 149 2.18 -16.70 3.71
CA ALA A 149 3.11 -17.35 4.62
C ALA A 149 3.60 -16.39 5.70
N PHE A 150 3.98 -15.17 5.31
CA PHE A 150 4.39 -14.13 6.26
C PHE A 150 3.25 -13.74 7.21
N LYS A 151 2.03 -13.50 6.68
CA LYS A 151 0.87 -13.10 7.48
C LYS A 151 0.55 -14.10 8.60
N LYS A 152 0.73 -15.42 8.36
CA LYS A 152 0.51 -16.46 9.37
C LYS A 152 1.49 -16.37 10.55
N SER A 153 2.67 -15.82 10.34
CA SER A 153 3.70 -15.63 11.37
C SER A 153 3.66 -14.24 12.02
N PHE A 154 2.92 -13.32 11.42
CA PHE A 154 2.77 -11.96 11.93
C PHE A 154 1.61 -11.92 12.94
N ALA A 155 1.92 -11.80 14.22
CA ALA A 155 0.97 -11.75 15.32
C ALA A 155 0.83 -10.34 15.92
#